data_1af332d03e9e00e59f2b30c70fa64bb7
#
_entry.id   1af332d03e9e00e59f2b30c70fa64bb7
#
_cell.length_a   1.000
_cell.length_b   1.000
_cell.length_c   1.000
_cell.angle_alpha   90.00
_cell.angle_beta   90.00
_cell.angle_gamma   90.00
#
_symmetry.space_group_name_H-M   'P 1'
#
loop_
_entity.id
_entity.type
_entity.pdbx_description
1 polymer ?
#
loop_
_entity_poly.entity_id
_entity_poly.type
_entity_poly.pdbx_seq_one_letter_code
_entity_poly.pdbx_strand_id
1 'polypeptide(L)'
;MTAPRVPALFTDLYELTMLQAYWAEGMTGPAVFDLFARKLPKRNFLLACGLEQVLDYLEAFAVSGQDIDYLRDLGRFRPDFLERLRALRFTGHVYAMAEGTPLFADEPLLTVEAPMPEAQVVETAVLNLLHYPTLVASKGARVMQAAQGRGVVDFGARRAHGVDAAIACARALYIAGYDGTSNVEAGRRYGIPVVGTVAHSYVQAHASEAESFIRFAAEFPGTTLLVDTYDTLDGVRQVIDLAERLGDRFQVSAVRLDSGDLGALAKAARALLDDAGMPQVHIMASGGLDEHAIAALLADGAPIDGFGVGTTVDVVADRPYLDAAYKLVAYDGRDCGKLSPGKLSLPGRKQVFRRHVDGVAAGDTIARHDEQLPGEPLLNCVMQHGRRLPAGRVDTAGARAHAATQLARLPAALRALEPAEPYPVAISPALQAARQALVAAHPKLETP
;
A
#
# COMPACT_ATOMS: atom_id res chain seq x y z
N MET A 1 5.42 -11.74 19.86
CA MET A 1 5.05 -10.35 20.28
C MET A 1 3.96 -9.90 19.32
N THR A 2 2.79 -9.61 19.83
CA THR A 2 1.68 -9.10 19.02
C THR A 2 2.05 -7.74 18.40
N ALA A 3 1.67 -7.49 17.13
CA ALA A 3 1.79 -6.18 16.52
C ALA A 3 1.18 -5.11 17.45
N PRO A 4 1.68 -3.86 17.47
CA PRO A 4 1.05 -2.81 18.24
C PRO A 4 -0.40 -2.70 17.78
N ARG A 5 -1.33 -2.86 18.71
CA ARG A 5 -2.76 -2.74 18.43
C ARG A 5 -3.07 -1.28 18.10
N VAL A 6 -3.80 -1.03 17.03
CA VAL A 6 -4.41 0.28 16.81
C VAL A 6 -5.38 0.55 17.95
N PRO A 7 -5.22 1.65 18.72
CA PRO A 7 -6.08 1.94 19.86
C PRO A 7 -7.53 2.17 19.43
N ALA A 8 -8.51 1.77 20.24
CA ALA A 8 -9.92 2.03 19.96
C ALA A 8 -10.26 3.53 19.90
N LEU A 9 -9.50 4.38 20.61
CA LEU A 9 -9.63 5.85 20.55
C LEU A 9 -8.91 6.48 19.36
N PHE A 10 -8.31 5.70 18.45
CA PHE A 10 -7.91 6.22 17.13
C PHE A 10 -9.15 6.38 16.24
N THR A 11 -9.98 7.35 16.64
CA THR A 11 -11.27 7.71 16.04
C THR A 11 -11.46 9.22 16.16
N ASP A 12 -12.26 9.81 15.29
CA ASP A 12 -12.59 11.23 15.39
C ASP A 12 -13.68 11.47 16.45
N LEU A 13 -13.65 12.63 17.10
CA LEU A 13 -14.61 12.97 18.15
C LEU A 13 -16.08 12.86 17.68
N TYR A 14 -16.35 13.23 16.41
CA TYR A 14 -17.71 13.19 15.87
C TYR A 14 -18.28 11.76 15.85
N GLU A 15 -17.44 10.75 15.66
CA GLU A 15 -17.87 9.34 15.68
C GLU A 15 -18.42 8.98 17.07
N LEU A 16 -17.71 9.34 18.14
CA LEU A 16 -18.18 9.07 19.50
C LEU A 16 -19.44 9.88 19.85
N THR A 17 -19.54 11.14 19.42
CA THR A 17 -20.75 11.94 19.66
C THR A 17 -21.95 11.40 18.89
N MET A 18 -21.76 10.94 17.66
CA MET A 18 -22.80 10.27 16.88
C MET A 18 -23.21 8.94 17.51
N LEU A 19 -22.25 8.15 18.03
CA LEU A 19 -22.58 6.91 18.73
C LEU A 19 -23.51 7.15 19.93
N GLN A 20 -23.21 8.19 20.73
CA GLN A 20 -24.09 8.55 21.86
C GLN A 20 -25.50 8.91 21.39
N ALA A 21 -25.62 9.64 20.26
CA ALA A 21 -26.90 9.99 19.67
C ALA A 21 -27.63 8.75 19.13
N TYR A 22 -26.95 7.90 18.37
CA TYR A 22 -27.52 6.65 17.84
C TYR A 22 -28.11 5.77 18.95
N TRP A 23 -27.39 5.60 20.05
CA TRP A 23 -27.89 4.81 21.17
C TRP A 23 -29.05 5.49 21.91
N ALA A 24 -29.06 6.82 21.99
CA ALA A 24 -30.19 7.55 22.59
C ALA A 24 -31.46 7.43 21.75
N GLU A 25 -31.32 7.37 20.44
CA GLU A 25 -32.42 7.24 19.47
C GLU A 25 -32.82 5.79 19.18
N GLY A 26 -32.08 4.80 19.73
CA GLY A 26 -32.32 3.38 19.46
C GLY A 26 -31.86 2.94 18.06
N MET A 27 -31.00 3.72 17.39
CA MET A 27 -30.48 3.43 16.04
C MET A 27 -29.37 2.38 16.10
N THR A 28 -29.73 1.12 16.31
CA THR A 28 -28.79 0.00 16.41
C THR A 28 -28.99 -1.05 15.32
N GLY A 29 -29.81 -0.75 14.31
CA GLY A 29 -30.08 -1.61 13.17
C GLY A 29 -28.83 -1.82 12.30
N PRO A 30 -28.87 -2.78 11.36
CA PRO A 30 -27.77 -3.07 10.45
C PRO A 30 -27.50 -1.89 9.51
N ALA A 31 -26.24 -1.51 9.44
CA ALA A 31 -25.73 -0.45 8.56
C ALA A 31 -24.69 -1.02 7.60
N VAL A 32 -24.66 -0.51 6.39
CA VAL A 32 -23.67 -0.86 5.38
C VAL A 32 -22.89 0.40 5.00
N PHE A 33 -21.58 0.32 5.12
CA PHE A 33 -20.64 1.36 4.71
C PHE A 33 -19.69 0.85 3.66
N ASP A 34 -19.41 1.65 2.63
CA ASP A 34 -18.38 1.37 1.65
C ASP A 34 -17.20 2.30 1.79
N LEU A 35 -16.00 1.72 1.64
CA LEU A 35 -14.77 2.46 1.44
C LEU A 35 -14.36 2.36 -0.03
N PHE A 36 -14.16 3.50 -0.67
CA PHE A 36 -13.77 3.60 -2.09
C PHE A 36 -12.94 4.86 -2.34
N ALA A 37 -12.18 4.88 -3.45
CA ALA A 37 -11.48 6.07 -3.94
C ALA A 37 -12.30 6.73 -5.05
N ARG A 38 -12.52 8.06 -4.96
CA ARG A 38 -13.31 8.79 -5.97
C ARG A 38 -12.56 9.05 -7.26
N LYS A 39 -11.25 9.09 -7.19
CA LYS A 39 -10.38 9.46 -8.33
C LYS A 39 -9.07 8.70 -8.27
N LEU A 40 -8.46 8.52 -9.42
CA LEU A 40 -7.13 7.94 -9.60
C LEU A 40 -6.11 9.04 -10.01
N PRO A 41 -5.77 9.99 -9.13
CA PRO A 41 -4.95 11.12 -9.52
C PRO A 41 -3.55 10.65 -9.93
N LYS A 42 -3.15 10.95 -11.17
CA LYS A 42 -1.85 10.54 -11.73
C LYS A 42 -1.59 9.02 -11.68
N ARG A 43 -2.63 8.20 -11.69
CA ARG A 43 -2.55 6.73 -11.69
C ARG A 43 -3.54 6.17 -12.71
N ASN A 44 -3.14 5.11 -13.39
CA ASN A 44 -4.04 4.37 -14.27
C ASN A 44 -4.89 3.35 -13.49
N PHE A 45 -4.41 2.94 -12.32
CA PHE A 45 -5.10 2.07 -11.35
C PHE A 45 -4.54 2.31 -9.94
N LEU A 46 -5.24 1.83 -8.92
CA LEU A 46 -4.71 1.63 -7.57
C LEU A 46 -4.49 0.15 -7.31
N LEU A 47 -3.61 -0.18 -6.37
CA LEU A 47 -3.35 -1.56 -5.94
C LEU A 47 -3.83 -1.73 -4.50
N ALA A 48 -4.87 -2.54 -4.27
CA ALA A 48 -5.46 -2.76 -2.95
C ALA A 48 -4.41 -3.25 -1.95
N CYS A 49 -4.30 -2.59 -0.80
CA CYS A 49 -3.36 -2.97 0.26
C CYS A 49 -3.83 -2.42 1.62
N GLY A 50 -3.50 -3.11 2.71
CA GLY A 50 -3.83 -2.72 4.08
C GLY A 50 -4.98 -3.53 4.71
N LEU A 51 -5.54 -4.50 4.01
CA LEU A 51 -6.65 -5.31 4.51
C LEU A 51 -6.29 -6.11 5.76
N GLU A 52 -5.09 -6.69 5.82
CA GLU A 52 -4.64 -7.46 6.97
C GLU A 52 -4.68 -6.60 8.25
N GLN A 53 -4.17 -5.37 8.20
CA GLN A 53 -4.16 -4.44 9.32
C GLN A 53 -5.58 -4.05 9.75
N VAL A 54 -6.49 -3.86 8.80
CA VAL A 54 -7.92 -3.61 9.10
C VAL A 54 -8.53 -4.78 9.83
N LEU A 55 -8.32 -6.00 9.35
CA LEU A 55 -8.89 -7.19 9.98
C LEU A 55 -8.30 -7.43 11.38
N ASP A 56 -7.00 -7.19 11.58
CA ASP A 56 -6.36 -7.21 12.90
C ASP A 56 -6.99 -6.19 13.86
N TYR A 57 -7.23 -4.97 13.38
CA TYR A 57 -7.88 -3.93 14.16
C TYR A 57 -9.30 -4.31 14.57
N LEU A 58 -10.11 -4.77 13.62
CA LEU A 58 -11.52 -5.11 13.87
C LEU A 58 -11.67 -6.33 14.81
N GLU A 59 -10.85 -7.38 14.64
CA GLU A 59 -10.84 -8.54 15.56
C GLU A 59 -10.42 -8.15 16.97
N ALA A 60 -9.52 -7.17 17.09
CA ALA A 60 -8.98 -6.73 18.37
C ALA A 60 -9.73 -5.54 18.98
N PHE A 61 -10.73 -4.99 18.29
CA PHE A 61 -11.42 -3.76 18.71
C PHE A 61 -12.03 -3.91 20.10
N ALA A 62 -11.54 -3.11 21.03
CA ALA A 62 -12.02 -3.07 22.40
C ALA A 62 -11.61 -1.76 23.06
N VAL A 63 -12.56 -1.08 23.70
CA VAL A 63 -12.31 0.13 24.48
C VAL A 63 -11.84 -0.28 25.88
N SER A 64 -10.68 0.19 26.28
CA SER A 64 -10.07 -0.15 27.58
C SER A 64 -10.67 0.64 28.74
N GLY A 65 -10.41 0.19 29.97
CA GLY A 65 -10.80 0.96 31.16
C GLY A 65 -10.15 2.36 31.21
N GLN A 66 -8.89 2.46 30.80
CA GLN A 66 -8.17 3.74 30.75
C GLN A 66 -8.79 4.69 29.69
N ASP A 67 -9.22 4.15 28.54
CA ASP A 67 -9.93 4.94 27.53
C ASP A 67 -11.24 5.50 28.08
N ILE A 68 -12.01 4.68 28.79
CA ILE A 68 -13.26 5.11 29.44
C ILE A 68 -13.03 6.18 30.50
N ASP A 69 -11.99 6.04 31.31
CA ASP A 69 -11.64 7.02 32.35
C ASP A 69 -11.27 8.38 31.69
N TYR A 70 -10.45 8.33 30.64
CA TYR A 70 -10.12 9.54 29.84
C TYR A 70 -11.38 10.22 29.27
N LEU A 71 -12.28 9.43 28.65
CA LEU A 71 -13.52 9.98 28.08
C LEU A 71 -14.46 10.54 29.15
N ARG A 72 -14.45 9.97 30.35
CA ARG A 72 -15.19 10.50 31.50
C ARG A 72 -14.64 11.85 31.96
N ASP A 73 -13.32 11.96 32.03
CA ASP A 73 -12.64 13.21 32.45
C ASP A 73 -12.82 14.32 31.42
N LEU A 74 -13.05 14.02 30.14
CA LEU A 74 -13.43 15.00 29.13
C LEU A 74 -14.78 15.70 29.44
N GLY A 75 -15.64 15.11 30.27
CA GLY A 75 -16.93 15.67 30.69
C GLY A 75 -17.96 15.86 29.57
N ARG A 76 -17.79 15.21 28.42
CA ARG A 76 -18.65 15.37 27.24
C ARG A 76 -19.67 14.25 27.05
N PHE A 77 -19.48 13.13 27.73
CA PHE A 77 -20.23 11.91 27.49
C PHE A 77 -21.02 11.48 28.72
N ARG A 78 -22.22 10.96 28.49
CA ARG A 78 -23.07 10.46 29.57
C ARG A 78 -22.51 9.16 30.16
N PRO A 79 -22.72 8.90 31.48
CA PRO A 79 -22.27 7.67 32.12
C PRO A 79 -22.81 6.40 31.48
N ASP A 80 -24.09 6.38 31.09
CA ASP A 80 -24.73 5.22 30.40
C ASP A 80 -24.13 4.94 29.04
N PHE A 81 -23.70 5.98 28.30
CA PHE A 81 -22.97 5.83 27.05
C PHE A 81 -21.59 5.19 27.29
N LEU A 82 -20.85 5.65 28.27
CA LEU A 82 -19.51 5.14 28.58
C LEU A 82 -19.55 3.64 28.96
N GLU A 83 -20.58 3.20 29.70
CA GLU A 83 -20.76 1.77 30.00
C GLU A 83 -21.07 0.94 28.73
N ARG A 84 -21.90 1.46 27.82
CA ARG A 84 -22.13 0.77 26.52
C ARG A 84 -20.87 0.73 25.68
N LEU A 85 -20.12 1.83 25.63
CA LEU A 85 -18.88 1.92 24.87
C LEU A 85 -17.81 0.93 25.38
N ARG A 86 -17.72 0.72 26.70
CA ARG A 86 -16.84 -0.29 27.31
C ARG A 86 -17.14 -1.71 26.81
N ALA A 87 -18.42 -2.02 26.61
CA ALA A 87 -18.87 -3.33 26.15
C ALA A 87 -18.77 -3.51 24.62
N LEU A 88 -18.56 -2.40 23.88
CA LEU A 88 -18.56 -2.42 22.42
C LEU A 88 -17.44 -3.32 21.88
N ARG A 89 -17.82 -4.17 20.95
CA ARG A 89 -16.93 -5.01 20.13
C ARG A 89 -17.39 -4.94 18.71
N PHE A 90 -16.52 -5.26 17.77
CA PHE A 90 -16.95 -5.41 16.38
C PHE A 90 -17.53 -6.82 16.16
N THR A 91 -18.78 -6.89 15.76
CA THR A 91 -19.49 -8.16 15.51
C THR A 91 -20.00 -8.29 14.07
N GLY A 92 -19.62 -7.35 13.21
CA GLY A 92 -20.11 -7.24 11.84
C GLY A 92 -19.45 -8.21 10.86
N HIS A 93 -19.79 -7.98 9.60
CA HIS A 93 -19.22 -8.65 8.43
C HIS A 93 -18.37 -7.65 7.64
N VAL A 94 -17.32 -8.15 6.99
CA VAL A 94 -16.48 -7.37 6.09
C VAL A 94 -16.37 -8.09 4.76
N TYR A 95 -16.61 -7.35 3.68
CA TYR A 95 -16.42 -7.79 2.30
C TYR A 95 -15.31 -6.90 1.70
N ALA A 96 -14.30 -7.48 1.08
CA ALA A 96 -13.17 -6.71 0.58
C ALA A 96 -12.57 -7.32 -0.68
N MET A 97 -11.92 -6.49 -1.47
CA MET A 97 -10.99 -6.93 -2.49
C MET A 97 -9.75 -7.52 -1.82
N ALA A 98 -9.22 -8.60 -2.38
CA ALA A 98 -7.96 -9.19 -1.92
C ALA A 98 -6.81 -8.19 -2.10
N GLU A 99 -5.83 -8.18 -1.19
CA GLU A 99 -4.63 -7.35 -1.34
C GLU A 99 -3.87 -7.73 -2.62
N GLY A 100 -3.40 -6.72 -3.35
CA GLY A 100 -2.81 -6.91 -4.67
C GLY A 100 -3.79 -6.89 -5.84
N THR A 101 -5.09 -6.69 -5.59
CA THR A 101 -6.08 -6.49 -6.66
C THR A 101 -5.99 -5.05 -7.19
N PRO A 102 -5.81 -4.84 -8.50
CA PRO A 102 -6.00 -3.52 -9.11
C PRO A 102 -7.45 -3.06 -8.98
N LEU A 103 -7.65 -1.80 -8.62
CA LEU A 103 -8.99 -1.21 -8.51
C LEU A 103 -9.05 0.16 -9.17
N PHE A 104 -10.27 0.59 -9.49
CA PHE A 104 -10.54 1.81 -10.22
C PHE A 104 -11.47 2.75 -9.42
N ALA A 105 -11.69 3.96 -9.94
CA ALA A 105 -12.51 4.96 -9.24
C ALA A 105 -13.93 4.44 -8.97
N ASP A 106 -14.46 4.82 -7.81
CA ASP A 106 -15.80 4.51 -7.30
C ASP A 106 -16.09 3.03 -7.00
N GLU A 107 -15.13 2.13 -7.27
CA GLU A 107 -15.24 0.74 -6.84
C GLU A 107 -15.06 0.62 -5.32
N PRO A 108 -15.96 -0.07 -4.60
CA PRO A 108 -15.75 -0.36 -3.20
C PRO A 108 -14.54 -1.28 -3.02
N LEU A 109 -13.51 -0.78 -2.33
CA LEU A 109 -12.36 -1.56 -1.88
C LEU A 109 -12.71 -2.46 -0.71
N LEU A 110 -13.59 -1.96 0.17
CA LEU A 110 -14.06 -2.64 1.37
C LEU A 110 -15.48 -2.18 1.69
N THR A 111 -16.31 -3.14 2.11
CA THR A 111 -17.65 -2.91 2.65
C THR A 111 -17.74 -3.46 4.06
N VAL A 112 -18.19 -2.65 5.01
CA VAL A 112 -18.54 -3.05 6.38
C VAL A 112 -20.05 -3.15 6.51
N GLU A 113 -20.54 -4.28 6.98
CA GLU A 113 -21.95 -4.51 7.34
C GLU A 113 -22.01 -4.90 8.82
N ALA A 114 -22.54 -3.99 9.68
CA ALA A 114 -22.56 -4.17 11.12
C ALA A 114 -23.69 -3.33 11.75
N PRO A 115 -24.02 -3.52 13.04
CA PRO A 115 -24.82 -2.57 13.78
C PRO A 115 -24.28 -1.14 13.62
N MET A 116 -25.18 -0.14 13.44
CA MET A 116 -24.79 1.24 13.13
C MET A 116 -23.66 1.78 14.03
N PRO A 117 -23.67 1.63 15.36
CA PRO A 117 -22.60 2.14 16.22
C PRO A 117 -21.23 1.48 15.91
N GLU A 118 -21.23 0.16 15.62
CA GLU A 118 -20.00 -0.57 15.31
C GLU A 118 -19.45 -0.16 13.95
N ALA A 119 -20.32 -0.06 12.93
CA ALA A 119 -19.91 0.34 11.59
C ALA A 119 -19.40 1.79 11.54
N GLN A 120 -19.94 2.68 12.37
CA GLN A 120 -19.53 4.07 12.38
C GLN A 120 -18.20 4.29 13.09
N VAL A 121 -17.99 3.74 14.29
CA VAL A 121 -16.80 4.05 15.13
C VAL A 121 -15.48 3.62 14.50
N VAL A 122 -15.51 2.73 13.55
CA VAL A 122 -14.32 2.20 12.88
C VAL A 122 -13.89 3.01 11.65
N GLU A 123 -14.66 4.03 11.24
CA GLU A 123 -14.42 4.84 10.02
C GLU A 123 -12.99 5.34 9.92
N THR A 124 -12.52 6.12 10.90
CA THR A 124 -11.20 6.75 10.88
C THR A 124 -10.08 5.70 10.77
N ALA A 125 -10.14 4.64 11.58
CA ALA A 125 -9.10 3.61 11.58
C ALA A 125 -9.09 2.80 10.29
N VAL A 126 -10.25 2.33 9.82
CA VAL A 126 -10.37 1.55 8.58
C VAL A 126 -9.89 2.35 7.38
N LEU A 127 -10.27 3.63 7.31
CA LEU A 127 -9.85 4.51 6.22
C LEU A 127 -8.34 4.74 6.24
N ASN A 128 -7.76 5.02 7.40
CA ASN A 128 -6.32 5.26 7.56
C ASN A 128 -5.49 4.02 7.20
N LEU A 129 -5.90 2.84 7.70
CA LEU A 129 -5.20 1.57 7.49
C LEU A 129 -5.23 1.07 6.03
N LEU A 130 -6.21 1.48 5.23
CA LEU A 130 -6.28 1.16 3.79
C LEU A 130 -5.70 2.27 2.91
N HIS A 131 -5.88 3.52 3.30
CA HIS A 131 -5.49 4.68 2.51
C HIS A 131 -4.00 4.68 2.17
N TYR A 132 -3.13 4.69 3.19
CA TYR A 132 -1.70 4.82 2.99
C TYR A 132 -1.05 3.59 2.33
N PRO A 133 -1.31 2.34 2.78
CA PRO A 133 -0.76 1.16 2.10
C PRO A 133 -1.20 1.03 0.64
N THR A 134 -2.46 1.33 0.32
CA THR A 134 -2.97 1.32 -1.06
C THR A 134 -2.23 2.35 -1.92
N LEU A 135 -1.99 3.54 -1.36
CA LEU A 135 -1.28 4.62 -2.06
C LEU A 135 0.17 4.23 -2.35
N VAL A 136 0.87 3.68 -1.35
CA VAL A 136 2.26 3.20 -1.46
C VAL A 136 2.37 2.02 -2.42
N ALA A 137 1.51 1.00 -2.31
CA ALA A 137 1.52 -0.15 -3.21
C ALA A 137 1.29 0.28 -4.66
N SER A 138 0.39 1.24 -4.90
CA SER A 138 0.12 1.79 -6.22
C SER A 138 1.33 2.53 -6.81
N LYS A 139 2.09 3.27 -5.98
CA LYS A 139 3.35 3.92 -6.37
C LYS A 139 4.44 2.87 -6.62
N GLY A 140 4.55 1.88 -5.72
CA GLY A 140 5.50 0.79 -5.82
C GLY A 140 5.33 -0.03 -7.12
N ALA A 141 4.10 -0.33 -7.51
CA ALA A 141 3.82 -1.03 -8.77
C ALA A 141 4.33 -0.28 -10.00
N ARG A 142 4.30 1.06 -10.00
CA ARG A 142 4.86 1.89 -11.08
C ARG A 142 6.40 1.82 -11.10
N VAL A 143 7.03 1.82 -9.93
CA VAL A 143 8.49 1.65 -9.83
C VAL A 143 8.91 0.28 -10.36
N MET A 144 8.20 -0.78 -10.00
CA MET A 144 8.45 -2.13 -10.53
C MET A 144 8.29 -2.19 -12.06
N GLN A 145 7.29 -1.50 -12.60
CA GLN A 145 7.10 -1.38 -14.05
C GLN A 145 8.29 -0.65 -14.71
N ALA A 146 8.74 0.46 -14.10
CA ALA A 146 9.89 1.22 -14.58
C ALA A 146 11.19 0.43 -14.54
N ALA A 147 11.37 -0.44 -13.54
CA ALA A 147 12.57 -1.25 -13.34
C ALA A 147 12.74 -2.37 -14.39
N GLN A 148 11.71 -2.69 -15.19
CA GLN A 148 11.78 -3.62 -16.32
C GLN A 148 12.40 -4.98 -15.95
N GLY A 149 11.98 -5.55 -14.83
CA GLY A 149 12.45 -6.86 -14.33
C GLY A 149 13.74 -6.82 -13.51
N ARG A 150 14.33 -5.65 -13.31
CA ARG A 150 15.47 -5.49 -12.39
C ARG A 150 15.02 -5.50 -10.95
N GLY A 151 15.91 -5.94 -10.04
CA GLY A 151 15.65 -5.97 -8.62
C GLY A 151 15.41 -4.55 -8.04
N VAL A 152 14.45 -4.44 -7.13
CA VAL A 152 14.17 -3.18 -6.41
C VAL A 152 14.05 -3.46 -4.91
N VAL A 153 14.73 -2.67 -4.09
CA VAL A 153 14.76 -2.80 -2.64
C VAL A 153 14.29 -1.48 -2.00
N ASP A 154 13.50 -1.61 -0.94
CA ASP A 154 13.06 -0.47 -0.12
C ASP A 154 14.17 0.03 0.82
N PHE A 155 14.57 1.28 0.67
CA PHE A 155 15.53 2.00 1.51
C PHE A 155 14.93 3.25 2.17
N GLY A 156 13.60 3.34 2.29
CA GLY A 156 12.91 4.55 2.68
C GLY A 156 12.56 4.70 4.15
N ALA A 157 12.64 3.65 4.96
CA ALA A 157 12.12 3.60 6.33
C ALA A 157 12.47 4.81 7.21
N ARG A 158 13.71 5.34 7.11
CA ARG A 158 14.19 6.51 7.88
C ARG A 158 13.55 7.84 7.47
N ARG A 159 12.82 7.88 6.36
CA ARG A 159 12.17 9.06 5.79
C ARG A 159 10.65 8.97 5.74
N ALA A 160 10.09 7.82 6.07
CA ALA A 160 8.63 7.63 6.22
C ALA A 160 8.08 8.50 7.36
N HIS A 161 6.78 8.79 7.33
CA HIS A 161 6.11 9.67 8.28
C HIS A 161 5.75 8.98 9.61
N GLY A 162 6.72 8.33 10.21
CA GLY A 162 6.58 7.63 11.49
C GLY A 162 6.88 6.14 11.39
N VAL A 163 7.04 5.48 12.54
CA VAL A 163 7.45 4.07 12.63
C VAL A 163 6.41 3.15 11.99
N ASP A 164 5.13 3.36 12.30
CA ASP A 164 4.04 2.54 11.75
C ASP A 164 3.92 2.72 10.23
N ALA A 165 4.08 3.95 9.73
CA ALA A 165 4.12 4.24 8.30
C ALA A 165 5.28 3.50 7.62
N ALA A 166 6.50 3.52 8.19
CA ALA A 166 7.65 2.81 7.64
C ALA A 166 7.43 1.30 7.54
N ILE A 167 6.79 0.70 8.54
CA ILE A 167 6.49 -0.73 8.57
C ILE A 167 5.40 -1.08 7.56
N ALA A 168 4.33 -0.29 7.49
CA ALA A 168 3.24 -0.47 6.53
C ALA A 168 3.72 -0.27 5.08
N CYS A 169 4.62 0.70 4.85
CA CYS A 169 5.24 0.96 3.56
C CYS A 169 6.05 -0.24 3.07
N ALA A 170 6.97 -0.76 3.88
CA ALA A 170 7.78 -1.92 3.51
C ALA A 170 6.91 -3.12 3.09
N ARG A 171 5.80 -3.38 3.83
CA ARG A 171 4.85 -4.43 3.48
C ARG A 171 4.14 -4.14 2.14
N ALA A 172 3.67 -2.92 1.95
CA ALA A 172 2.96 -2.52 0.73
C ALA A 172 3.85 -2.60 -0.50
N LEU A 173 5.12 -2.18 -0.39
CA LEU A 173 6.11 -2.27 -1.46
C LEU A 173 6.46 -3.72 -1.80
N TYR A 174 6.58 -4.59 -0.80
CA TYR A 174 6.81 -6.01 -1.05
C TYR A 174 5.63 -6.67 -1.79
N ILE A 175 4.39 -6.34 -1.42
CA ILE A 175 3.20 -6.79 -2.16
C ILE A 175 3.21 -6.25 -3.60
N ALA A 176 3.64 -5.00 -3.80
CA ALA A 176 3.75 -4.40 -5.12
C ALA A 176 4.86 -4.99 -6.02
N GLY A 177 5.75 -5.82 -5.44
CA GLY A 177 6.77 -6.55 -6.20
C GLY A 177 8.22 -6.31 -5.79
N TYR A 178 8.53 -5.42 -4.84
CA TYR A 178 9.89 -5.21 -4.35
C TYR A 178 10.49 -6.50 -3.79
N ASP A 179 11.80 -6.68 -3.94
CA ASP A 179 12.48 -7.91 -3.54
C ASP A 179 12.79 -7.97 -2.04
N GLY A 180 12.77 -6.83 -1.36
CA GLY A 180 13.03 -6.75 0.07
C GLY A 180 12.99 -5.34 0.60
N THR A 181 13.31 -5.20 1.88
CA THR A 181 13.37 -3.93 2.60
C THR A 181 14.60 -3.85 3.48
N SER A 182 15.09 -2.64 3.74
CA SER A 182 16.10 -2.41 4.79
C SER A 182 15.50 -2.36 6.21
N ASN A 183 14.17 -2.39 6.34
CA ASN A 183 13.46 -2.32 7.60
C ASN A 183 13.42 -3.69 8.29
N VAL A 184 14.34 -3.93 9.22
CA VAL A 184 14.49 -5.20 9.94
C VAL A 184 13.20 -5.59 10.68
N GLU A 185 12.48 -4.63 11.27
CA GLU A 185 11.23 -4.91 11.97
C GLU A 185 10.10 -5.34 11.00
N ALA A 186 10.01 -4.73 9.83
CA ALA A 186 9.07 -5.15 8.80
C ALA A 186 9.40 -6.57 8.31
N GLY A 187 10.69 -6.87 8.10
CA GLY A 187 11.15 -8.21 7.76
C GLY A 187 10.72 -9.25 8.80
N ARG A 188 10.93 -8.94 10.08
CA ARG A 188 10.54 -9.81 11.19
C ARG A 188 9.03 -10.05 11.29
N ARG A 189 8.21 -9.00 11.06
CA ARG A 189 6.74 -9.10 11.18
C ARG A 189 6.10 -9.86 10.03
N TYR A 190 6.57 -9.61 8.82
CA TYR A 190 5.87 -10.02 7.60
C TYR A 190 6.64 -11.04 6.75
N GLY A 191 7.80 -11.52 7.23
CA GLY A 191 8.61 -12.47 6.49
C GLY A 191 9.24 -11.89 5.21
N ILE A 192 9.40 -10.55 5.13
CA ILE A 192 9.99 -9.89 3.99
C ILE A 192 11.52 -10.06 4.04
N PRO A 193 12.18 -10.39 2.91
CA PRO A 193 13.64 -10.43 2.86
C PRO A 193 14.25 -9.10 3.32
N VAL A 194 15.20 -9.17 4.26
CA VAL A 194 15.91 -7.99 4.75
C VAL A 194 17.20 -7.83 3.94
N VAL A 195 17.34 -6.68 3.29
CA VAL A 195 18.45 -6.36 2.41
C VAL A 195 19.05 -5.03 2.81
N GLY A 196 20.36 -4.95 2.81
CA GLY A 196 21.05 -3.71 3.14
C GLY A 196 22.48 -3.76 2.60
N THR A 197 23.13 -2.59 2.65
CA THR A 197 24.52 -2.42 2.29
C THR A 197 25.25 -1.70 3.42
N VAL A 198 26.32 -1.01 3.13
CA VAL A 198 27.10 -0.20 4.07
C VAL A 198 26.72 1.29 3.93
N ALA A 199 26.93 2.07 4.96
CA ALA A 199 26.74 3.52 4.93
C ALA A 199 28.10 4.25 4.77
N HIS A 200 28.06 5.49 4.26
CA HIS A 200 29.25 6.36 4.14
C HIS A 200 29.99 6.52 5.47
N SER A 201 29.29 6.58 6.60
CA SER A 201 29.90 6.70 7.93
C SER A 201 30.84 5.54 8.29
N TYR A 202 30.55 4.32 7.79
CA TYR A 202 31.45 3.18 7.98
C TYR A 202 32.76 3.39 7.21
N VAL A 203 32.68 3.83 5.95
CA VAL A 203 33.82 4.13 5.11
C VAL A 203 34.66 5.25 5.74
N GLN A 204 34.02 6.35 6.15
CA GLN A 204 34.65 7.51 6.78
C GLN A 204 35.32 7.19 8.13
N ALA A 205 34.88 6.17 8.86
CA ALA A 205 35.46 5.77 10.14
C ALA A 205 36.78 5.02 10.01
N HIS A 206 37.16 4.57 8.79
CA HIS A 206 38.41 3.87 8.53
C HIS A 206 39.49 4.84 8.07
N ALA A 207 40.74 4.41 8.18
CA ALA A 207 41.90 5.20 7.74
C ALA A 207 41.93 5.41 6.21
N SER A 208 41.32 4.51 5.45
CA SER A 208 41.12 4.62 4.01
C SER A 208 39.87 3.88 3.56
N GLU A 209 39.34 4.26 2.40
CA GLU A 209 38.20 3.58 1.76
C GLU A 209 38.56 2.13 1.42
N ALA A 210 39.77 1.87 0.91
CA ALA A 210 40.24 0.51 0.63
C ALA A 210 40.26 -0.37 1.89
N GLU A 211 40.69 0.17 3.04
CA GLU A 211 40.64 -0.59 4.30
C GLU A 211 39.21 -0.95 4.68
N SER A 212 38.28 -0.02 4.55
CA SER A 212 36.85 -0.28 4.84
C SER A 212 36.29 -1.38 3.95
N PHE A 213 36.61 -1.38 2.67
CA PHE A 213 36.16 -2.42 1.72
C PHE A 213 36.71 -3.81 2.06
N ILE A 214 38.02 -3.90 2.36
CA ILE A 214 38.66 -5.16 2.77
C ILE A 214 37.98 -5.73 4.01
N ARG A 215 37.76 -4.91 5.05
CA ARG A 215 37.17 -5.35 6.30
C ARG A 215 35.69 -5.74 6.16
N PHE A 216 34.93 -4.92 5.42
CA PHE A 216 33.50 -5.21 5.24
C PHE A 216 33.27 -6.46 4.39
N ALA A 217 34.01 -6.62 3.30
CA ALA A 217 33.91 -7.81 2.44
C ALA A 217 34.36 -9.10 3.15
N ALA A 218 35.32 -9.02 4.08
CA ALA A 218 35.75 -10.17 4.86
C ALA A 218 34.67 -10.62 5.88
N GLU A 219 33.93 -9.68 6.46
CA GLU A 219 32.86 -9.97 7.43
C GLU A 219 31.57 -10.39 6.74
N PHE A 220 31.25 -9.81 5.58
CA PHE A 220 30.02 -10.06 4.84
C PHE A 220 30.30 -10.49 3.39
N PRO A 221 30.61 -11.79 3.17
CA PRO A 221 30.76 -12.33 1.82
C PRO A 221 29.47 -12.14 0.99
N GLY A 222 29.61 -11.81 -0.29
CA GLY A 222 28.47 -11.53 -1.17
C GLY A 222 27.90 -10.10 -1.01
N THR A 223 28.57 -9.23 -0.27
CA THR A 223 28.09 -7.88 -0.01
C THR A 223 28.07 -6.97 -1.23
N THR A 224 27.36 -5.85 -1.11
CA THR A 224 27.42 -4.70 -2.02
C THR A 224 28.24 -3.58 -1.36
N LEU A 225 29.28 -3.09 -2.04
CA LEU A 225 30.12 -2.00 -1.54
C LEU A 225 29.63 -0.64 -2.05
N LEU A 226 29.60 0.36 -1.15
CA LEU A 226 29.23 1.74 -1.45
C LEU A 226 30.48 2.48 -1.89
N VAL A 227 30.54 2.88 -3.17
CA VAL A 227 31.78 3.36 -3.81
C VAL A 227 31.84 4.86 -4.05
N ASP A 228 30.83 5.61 -3.62
CA ASP A 228 30.73 7.06 -3.87
C ASP A 228 30.89 7.91 -2.59
N THR A 229 31.67 7.41 -1.62
CA THR A 229 31.96 8.20 -0.40
C THR A 229 32.85 9.39 -0.70
N TYR A 230 33.80 9.28 -1.61
CA TYR A 230 34.74 10.33 -2.02
C TYR A 230 34.68 10.56 -3.54
N ASP A 231 35.23 9.66 -4.33
CA ASP A 231 35.12 9.66 -5.79
C ASP A 231 34.65 8.31 -6.27
N THR A 232 33.53 8.31 -7.00
CA THR A 232 32.82 7.07 -7.41
C THR A 232 33.73 6.16 -8.25
N LEU A 233 34.46 6.70 -9.23
CA LEU A 233 35.26 5.85 -10.12
C LEU A 233 36.55 5.39 -9.43
N ASP A 234 37.10 6.17 -8.52
CA ASP A 234 38.22 5.72 -7.69
C ASP A 234 37.76 4.63 -6.71
N GLY A 235 36.57 4.74 -6.14
CA GLY A 235 35.95 3.67 -5.35
C GLY A 235 35.79 2.36 -6.13
N VAL A 236 35.34 2.43 -7.39
CA VAL A 236 35.29 1.26 -8.27
C VAL A 236 36.66 0.65 -8.52
N ARG A 237 37.72 1.49 -8.78
CA ARG A 237 39.11 1.00 -8.93
C ARG A 237 39.60 0.30 -7.68
N GLN A 238 39.28 0.81 -6.49
CA GLN A 238 39.63 0.17 -5.21
C GLN A 238 38.91 -1.21 -5.04
N VAL A 239 37.69 -1.39 -5.58
CA VAL A 239 37.04 -2.71 -5.62
C VAL A 239 37.77 -3.65 -6.57
N ILE A 240 38.25 -3.18 -7.71
CA ILE A 240 39.09 -3.96 -8.65
C ILE A 240 40.41 -4.35 -7.98
N ASP A 241 41.11 -3.42 -7.35
CA ASP A 241 42.35 -3.73 -6.59
C ASP A 241 42.09 -4.75 -5.47
N LEU A 242 40.93 -4.69 -4.81
CA LEU A 242 40.53 -5.67 -3.82
C LEU A 242 40.35 -7.07 -4.45
N ALA A 243 39.73 -7.15 -5.62
CA ALA A 243 39.56 -8.42 -6.32
C ALA A 243 40.91 -9.05 -6.71
N GLU A 244 41.87 -8.24 -7.23
CA GLU A 244 43.23 -8.71 -7.54
C GLU A 244 43.93 -9.28 -6.30
N ARG A 245 43.78 -8.61 -5.14
CA ARG A 245 44.41 -9.05 -3.87
C ARG A 245 43.79 -10.32 -3.31
N LEU A 246 42.49 -10.50 -3.47
CA LEU A 246 41.75 -11.68 -2.91
C LEU A 246 41.75 -12.89 -3.84
N GLY A 247 41.90 -12.68 -5.17
CA GLY A 247 41.77 -13.74 -6.16
C GLY A 247 40.46 -14.52 -5.99
N ASP A 248 40.53 -15.84 -5.91
CA ASP A 248 39.37 -16.74 -5.76
C ASP A 248 38.54 -16.49 -4.49
N ARG A 249 39.06 -15.73 -3.53
CA ARG A 249 38.33 -15.35 -2.30
C ARG A 249 37.49 -14.10 -2.46
N PHE A 250 37.54 -13.42 -3.60
CA PHE A 250 36.72 -12.26 -3.87
C PHE A 250 35.26 -12.67 -4.05
N GLN A 251 34.38 -12.13 -3.19
CA GLN A 251 32.94 -12.47 -3.15
C GLN A 251 32.05 -11.23 -3.14
N VAL A 252 32.56 -10.05 -3.49
CA VAL A 252 31.70 -8.85 -3.61
C VAL A 252 30.76 -9.02 -4.78
N SER A 253 29.46 -8.88 -4.55
CA SER A 253 28.42 -9.13 -5.56
C SER A 253 28.09 -7.88 -6.38
N ALA A 254 28.22 -6.70 -5.80
CA ALA A 254 27.84 -5.45 -6.46
C ALA A 254 28.60 -4.23 -5.91
N VAL A 255 28.61 -3.17 -6.71
CA VAL A 255 28.93 -1.80 -6.28
C VAL A 255 27.64 -0.97 -6.27
N ARG A 256 27.52 -0.02 -5.30
CA ARG A 256 26.38 0.87 -5.18
C ARG A 256 26.78 2.31 -5.42
N LEU A 257 26.04 2.95 -6.33
CA LEU A 257 26.10 4.36 -6.66
C LEU A 257 24.89 5.06 -6.02
N ASP A 258 25.10 6.07 -5.16
CA ASP A 258 24.04 6.75 -4.40
C ASP A 258 23.90 8.23 -4.76
N SER A 259 24.83 8.78 -5.56
CA SER A 259 24.94 10.20 -5.86
C SER A 259 25.55 10.49 -7.23
N GLY A 260 25.44 11.76 -7.68
CA GLY A 260 26.00 12.24 -8.93
C GLY A 260 25.12 11.91 -10.16
N ASP A 261 25.73 11.95 -11.34
CA ASP A 261 25.09 11.53 -12.59
C ASP A 261 25.13 9.98 -12.67
N LEU A 262 24.08 9.35 -12.12
CA LEU A 262 24.02 7.90 -12.03
C LEU A 262 24.12 7.20 -13.39
N GLY A 263 23.62 7.82 -14.46
CA GLY A 263 23.67 7.25 -15.81
C GLY A 263 25.11 7.24 -16.35
N ALA A 264 25.79 8.37 -16.31
CA ALA A 264 27.17 8.49 -16.73
C ALA A 264 28.11 7.63 -15.86
N LEU A 265 27.93 7.68 -14.54
CA LEU A 265 28.74 6.93 -13.58
C LEU A 265 28.57 5.42 -13.73
N ALA A 266 27.34 4.92 -13.96
CA ALA A 266 27.10 3.51 -14.19
C ALA A 266 27.77 3.01 -15.47
N LYS A 267 27.74 3.77 -16.56
CA LYS A 267 28.44 3.46 -17.81
C LYS A 267 29.95 3.39 -17.62
N ALA A 268 30.53 4.36 -16.92
CA ALA A 268 31.96 4.40 -16.63
C ALA A 268 32.40 3.29 -15.66
N ALA A 269 31.61 3.03 -14.61
CA ALA A 269 31.88 1.93 -13.67
C ALA A 269 31.81 0.56 -14.37
N ARG A 270 30.85 0.35 -15.27
CA ARG A 270 30.72 -0.89 -16.03
C ARG A 270 31.95 -1.09 -16.94
N ALA A 271 32.38 -0.05 -17.63
CA ALA A 271 33.58 -0.13 -18.47
C ALA A 271 34.83 -0.53 -17.66
N LEU A 272 35.04 0.10 -16.49
CA LEU A 272 36.17 -0.26 -15.61
C LEU A 272 36.11 -1.70 -15.14
N LEU A 273 34.93 -2.18 -14.73
CA LEU A 273 34.74 -3.55 -14.26
C LEU A 273 34.92 -4.57 -15.40
N ASP A 274 34.44 -4.26 -16.61
CA ASP A 274 34.60 -5.14 -17.79
C ASP A 274 36.06 -5.22 -18.24
N ASP A 275 36.75 -4.09 -18.29
CA ASP A 275 38.19 -4.01 -18.62
C ASP A 275 39.02 -4.82 -17.62
N ALA A 276 38.58 -4.89 -16.35
CA ALA A 276 39.23 -5.68 -15.31
C ALA A 276 38.77 -7.18 -15.31
N GLY A 277 37.94 -7.61 -16.28
CA GLY A 277 37.44 -8.98 -16.36
C GLY A 277 36.42 -9.35 -15.28
N MET A 278 35.67 -8.38 -14.76
CA MET A 278 34.70 -8.55 -13.67
C MET A 278 33.24 -8.28 -14.11
N PRO A 279 32.75 -8.90 -15.21
CA PRO A 279 31.38 -8.68 -15.69
C PRO A 279 30.30 -9.18 -14.70
N GLN A 280 30.68 -10.05 -13.76
CA GLN A 280 29.77 -10.62 -12.74
C GLN A 280 29.49 -9.64 -11.58
N VAL A 281 30.22 -8.55 -11.42
CA VAL A 281 29.95 -7.55 -10.38
C VAL A 281 28.85 -6.64 -10.86
N HIS A 282 27.72 -6.67 -10.16
CA HIS A 282 26.54 -5.88 -10.48
C HIS A 282 26.69 -4.41 -10.11
N ILE A 283 25.90 -3.56 -10.75
CA ILE A 283 25.80 -2.12 -10.42
C ILE A 283 24.42 -1.85 -9.85
N MET A 284 24.38 -1.40 -8.60
CA MET A 284 23.17 -0.95 -7.92
C MET A 284 23.13 0.58 -7.91
N ALA A 285 21.97 1.16 -8.22
CA ALA A 285 21.75 2.61 -8.11
C ALA A 285 20.75 2.93 -7.01
N SER A 286 20.99 4.02 -6.29
CA SER A 286 20.12 4.57 -5.26
C SER A 286 20.26 6.09 -5.20
N GLY A 287 19.54 6.77 -4.28
CA GLY A 287 19.61 8.22 -4.17
C GLY A 287 18.53 8.95 -4.96
N GLY A 288 17.42 9.31 -4.30
CA GLY A 288 16.37 10.17 -4.87
C GLY A 288 15.56 9.57 -6.02
N LEU A 289 15.66 8.26 -6.28
CA LEU A 289 15.01 7.58 -7.39
C LEU A 289 13.49 7.49 -7.22
N ASP A 290 12.80 7.60 -8.35
CA ASP A 290 11.38 7.28 -8.53
C ASP A 290 11.18 6.55 -9.87
N GLU A 291 9.92 6.22 -10.23
CA GLU A 291 9.61 5.53 -11.48
C GLU A 291 10.07 6.28 -12.72
N HIS A 292 10.05 7.60 -12.71
CA HIS A 292 10.45 8.41 -13.88
C HIS A 292 11.97 8.47 -14.03
N ALA A 293 12.69 8.65 -12.91
CA ALA A 293 14.16 8.62 -12.90
C ALA A 293 14.69 7.25 -13.35
N ILE A 294 14.11 6.16 -12.84
CA ILE A 294 14.47 4.79 -13.25
C ILE A 294 14.22 4.59 -14.74
N ALA A 295 13.03 4.96 -15.24
CA ALA A 295 12.70 4.83 -16.65
C ALA A 295 13.67 5.62 -17.54
N ALA A 296 14.05 6.84 -17.15
CA ALA A 296 15.00 7.67 -17.88
C ALA A 296 16.40 7.04 -17.91
N LEU A 297 16.92 6.56 -16.77
CA LEU A 297 18.21 5.87 -16.69
C LEU A 297 18.27 4.66 -17.63
N LEU A 298 17.22 3.85 -17.63
CA LEU A 298 17.17 2.66 -18.48
C LEU A 298 16.98 2.99 -19.96
N ALA A 299 16.21 4.03 -20.28
CA ALA A 299 16.06 4.49 -21.66
C ALA A 299 17.37 5.05 -22.24
N ASP A 300 18.22 5.65 -21.38
CA ASP A 300 19.57 6.12 -21.75
C ASP A 300 20.60 4.97 -21.79
N GLY A 301 20.18 3.74 -21.57
CA GLY A 301 21.04 2.56 -21.64
C GLY A 301 22.02 2.46 -20.46
N ALA A 302 21.69 2.99 -19.28
CA ALA A 302 22.52 2.82 -18.10
C ALA A 302 22.57 1.36 -17.66
N PRO A 303 23.76 0.75 -17.51
CA PRO A 303 23.93 -0.67 -17.17
C PRO A 303 23.75 -0.89 -15.66
N ILE A 304 22.54 -0.65 -15.17
CA ILE A 304 22.15 -0.79 -13.78
C ILE A 304 21.39 -2.10 -13.61
N ASP A 305 21.80 -2.92 -12.66
CA ASP A 305 21.24 -4.27 -12.41
C ASP A 305 20.15 -4.24 -11.34
N GLY A 306 20.13 -3.22 -10.46
CA GLY A 306 19.15 -3.11 -9.41
C GLY A 306 19.06 -1.71 -8.82
N PHE A 307 17.97 -1.45 -8.10
CA PHE A 307 17.66 -0.11 -7.56
C PHE A 307 17.32 -0.18 -6.06
N GLY A 308 17.90 0.78 -5.31
CA GLY A 308 17.47 1.09 -3.96
C GLY A 308 16.56 2.34 -4.00
N VAL A 309 15.26 2.12 -3.77
CA VAL A 309 14.27 3.21 -3.83
C VAL A 309 13.68 3.43 -2.44
N GLY A 310 13.51 4.68 -2.05
CA GLY A 310 13.06 4.98 -0.70
C GLY A 310 12.14 6.20 -0.63
N THR A 311 12.69 7.35 -0.26
CA THR A 311 11.95 8.55 0.17
C THR A 311 10.76 8.91 -0.71
N THR A 312 10.95 8.97 -2.02
CA THR A 312 9.91 9.41 -2.97
C THR A 312 8.70 8.49 -3.00
N VAL A 313 8.91 7.21 -2.69
CA VAL A 313 7.86 6.18 -2.65
C VAL A 313 7.22 6.09 -1.27
N ASP A 314 8.01 6.10 -0.20
CA ASP A 314 7.51 6.02 1.17
C ASP A 314 6.60 7.19 1.56
N VAL A 315 6.86 8.39 1.02
CA VAL A 315 6.01 9.56 1.24
C VAL A 315 5.03 9.82 0.10
N VAL A 316 5.07 9.00 -0.96
CA VAL A 316 4.32 9.17 -2.21
C VAL A 316 4.37 10.62 -2.68
N ALA A 317 5.58 11.12 -2.93
CA ALA A 317 5.88 12.54 -3.09
C ALA A 317 5.06 13.26 -4.16
N ASP A 318 4.67 12.54 -5.23
CA ASP A 318 3.86 13.08 -6.33
C ASP A 318 2.37 13.19 -5.99
N ARG A 319 1.88 12.39 -5.03
CA ARG A 319 0.48 12.40 -4.59
C ARG A 319 0.35 11.80 -3.18
N PRO A 320 0.48 12.59 -2.12
CA PRO A 320 0.60 12.11 -0.74
C PRO A 320 -0.72 11.63 -0.09
N TYR A 321 -1.85 11.70 -0.80
CA TYR A 321 -3.16 11.21 -0.31
C TYR A 321 -4.06 10.73 -1.45
N LEU A 322 -5.00 9.83 -1.11
CA LEU A 322 -6.14 9.45 -1.95
C LEU A 322 -7.37 10.26 -1.53
N ASP A 323 -8.24 10.60 -2.49
CA ASP A 323 -9.61 11.07 -2.20
C ASP A 323 -10.49 9.84 -1.88
N ALA A 324 -10.13 9.14 -0.80
CA ALA A 324 -10.88 7.99 -0.30
C ALA A 324 -12.03 8.45 0.60
N ALA A 325 -13.08 7.65 0.64
CA ALA A 325 -14.27 7.94 1.43
C ALA A 325 -14.85 6.66 2.03
N TYR A 326 -15.30 6.74 3.27
CA TYR A 326 -16.10 5.73 3.95
C TYR A 326 -17.52 6.28 4.08
N LYS A 327 -18.52 5.65 3.44
CA LYS A 327 -19.86 6.24 3.30
C LYS A 327 -20.96 5.25 3.59
N LEU A 328 -21.95 5.69 4.40
CA LEU A 328 -23.19 4.96 4.62
C LEU A 328 -23.93 4.80 3.28
N VAL A 329 -24.23 3.56 2.93
CA VAL A 329 -24.91 3.19 1.67
C VAL A 329 -26.20 2.43 1.89
N ALA A 330 -26.42 1.85 3.09
CA ALA A 330 -27.70 1.32 3.53
C ALA A 330 -27.84 1.36 5.05
N TYR A 331 -29.04 1.53 5.55
CA TYR A 331 -29.36 1.45 6.97
C TYR A 331 -30.76 0.85 7.17
N ASP A 332 -30.85 -0.19 7.99
CA ASP A 332 -32.10 -0.84 8.40
C ASP A 332 -32.98 -1.21 7.19
N GLY A 333 -32.37 -1.86 6.19
CA GLY A 333 -33.03 -2.30 4.96
C GLY A 333 -33.32 -1.19 3.93
N ARG A 334 -32.97 0.07 4.21
CA ARG A 334 -33.17 1.19 3.29
C ARG A 334 -31.86 1.58 2.61
N ASP A 335 -31.89 1.79 1.32
CA ASP A 335 -30.78 2.37 0.56
C ASP A 335 -30.51 3.80 1.03
N CYS A 336 -29.24 4.12 1.26
CA CYS A 336 -28.74 5.43 1.66
C CYS A 336 -27.69 5.93 0.66
N GLY A 337 -27.48 7.25 0.64
CA GLY A 337 -26.40 7.81 -0.18
C GLY A 337 -26.29 9.31 -0.04
N LYS A 338 -25.07 9.81 -0.26
CA LYS A 338 -24.84 11.24 -0.34
C LYS A 338 -25.17 11.70 -1.76
N LEU A 339 -26.04 12.71 -1.88
CA LEU A 339 -26.58 13.18 -3.16
C LEU A 339 -26.04 14.56 -3.58
N SER A 340 -25.13 15.18 -2.79
CA SER A 340 -24.56 16.49 -3.15
C SER A 340 -23.68 16.40 -4.41
N PRO A 341 -23.70 17.45 -5.27
CA PRO A 341 -22.93 17.48 -6.53
C PRO A 341 -21.46 17.14 -6.32
N GLY A 342 -20.90 16.28 -7.21
CA GLY A 342 -19.50 15.83 -7.16
C GLY A 342 -19.15 14.87 -6.01
N LYS A 343 -20.13 14.47 -5.17
CA LYS A 343 -19.92 13.54 -4.05
C LYS A 343 -21.02 12.48 -3.95
N LEU A 344 -21.64 12.15 -5.06
CA LEU A 344 -22.66 11.09 -5.14
C LEU A 344 -22.05 9.74 -4.73
N SER A 345 -22.72 9.00 -3.84
CA SER A 345 -22.40 7.60 -3.54
C SER A 345 -23.45 6.67 -4.13
N LEU A 346 -23.04 5.48 -4.54
CA LEU A 346 -23.93 4.43 -5.00
C LEU A 346 -24.62 3.77 -3.79
N PRO A 347 -25.96 3.60 -3.80
CA PRO A 347 -26.69 3.04 -2.67
C PRO A 347 -26.56 1.53 -2.54
N GLY A 348 -26.86 1.01 -1.36
CA GLY A 348 -26.94 -0.42 -1.07
C GLY A 348 -25.59 -1.12 -1.01
N ARG A 349 -25.57 -2.37 -0.50
CA ARG A 349 -24.38 -3.22 -0.55
C ARG A 349 -24.09 -3.63 -2.00
N LYS A 350 -22.82 -3.60 -2.38
CA LYS A 350 -22.37 -3.82 -3.76
C LYS A 350 -21.49 -5.04 -3.94
N GLN A 351 -21.32 -5.45 -5.18
CA GLN A 351 -20.30 -6.34 -5.70
C GLN A 351 -19.67 -5.68 -6.92
N VAL A 352 -18.43 -6.01 -7.21
CA VAL A 352 -17.73 -5.62 -8.44
C VAL A 352 -17.42 -6.89 -9.23
N PHE A 353 -17.84 -6.93 -10.49
CA PHE A 353 -17.57 -8.05 -11.37
C PHE A 353 -16.58 -7.66 -12.44
N ARG A 354 -15.39 -8.26 -12.45
CA ARG A 354 -14.34 -8.06 -13.45
C ARG A 354 -14.46 -9.03 -14.60
N ARG A 355 -14.68 -8.52 -15.78
CA ARG A 355 -14.71 -9.32 -17.00
C ARG A 355 -13.30 -9.43 -17.60
N HIS A 356 -12.93 -10.62 -18.05
CA HIS A 356 -11.71 -10.89 -18.78
C HIS A 356 -12.02 -11.32 -20.23
N VAL A 357 -11.15 -10.91 -21.15
CA VAL A 357 -11.14 -11.39 -22.54
C VAL A 357 -9.72 -11.88 -22.82
N ASP A 358 -9.60 -13.11 -23.24
CA ASP A 358 -8.28 -13.78 -23.47
C ASP A 358 -7.33 -13.65 -22.27
N GLY A 359 -7.87 -13.72 -21.06
CA GLY A 359 -7.12 -13.62 -19.81
C GLY A 359 -6.74 -12.19 -19.39
N VAL A 360 -7.09 -11.17 -20.20
CA VAL A 360 -6.82 -9.75 -19.91
C VAL A 360 -8.10 -9.09 -19.39
N ALA A 361 -7.96 -8.26 -18.35
CA ALA A 361 -9.07 -7.48 -17.78
C ALA A 361 -9.63 -6.50 -18.83
N ALA A 362 -10.95 -6.57 -19.05
CA ALA A 362 -11.61 -5.88 -20.16
C ALA A 362 -12.73 -4.93 -19.72
N GLY A 363 -12.99 -4.82 -18.43
CA GLY A 363 -13.95 -3.91 -17.84
C GLY A 363 -14.58 -4.48 -16.58
N ASP A 364 -14.99 -3.60 -15.68
CA ASP A 364 -15.64 -3.94 -14.43
C ASP A 364 -17.08 -3.44 -14.41
N THR A 365 -17.93 -4.13 -13.63
CA THR A 365 -19.30 -3.69 -13.40
C THR A 365 -19.57 -3.64 -11.90
N ILE A 366 -19.86 -2.44 -11.38
CA ILE A 366 -20.37 -2.27 -10.01
C ILE A 366 -21.85 -2.59 -10.03
N ALA A 367 -22.26 -3.56 -9.23
CA ALA A 367 -23.63 -4.09 -9.18
C ALA A 367 -24.15 -4.15 -7.75
N ARG A 368 -25.43 -4.41 -7.57
CA ARG A 368 -25.95 -4.79 -6.25
C ARG A 368 -25.38 -6.16 -5.87
N HIS A 369 -25.17 -6.38 -4.58
CA HIS A 369 -24.53 -7.60 -4.06
C HIS A 369 -25.27 -8.90 -4.40
N ASP A 370 -26.57 -8.83 -4.66
CA ASP A 370 -27.47 -9.95 -4.98
C ASP A 370 -27.58 -10.21 -6.49
N GLU A 371 -27.00 -9.36 -7.34
CA GLU A 371 -26.92 -9.62 -8.77
C GLU A 371 -25.87 -10.69 -9.09
N GLN A 372 -26.15 -11.48 -10.12
CA GLN A 372 -25.22 -12.47 -10.68
C GLN A 372 -24.86 -12.04 -12.10
N LEU A 373 -23.71 -11.43 -12.27
CA LEU A 373 -23.23 -10.93 -13.56
C LEU A 373 -22.03 -11.74 -14.05
N PRO A 374 -21.82 -11.80 -15.38
CA PRO A 374 -20.60 -12.43 -15.92
C PRO A 374 -19.34 -11.71 -15.43
N GLY A 375 -18.36 -12.47 -14.94
CA GLY A 375 -17.09 -11.95 -14.47
C GLY A 375 -16.67 -12.54 -13.13
N GLU A 376 -15.46 -12.17 -12.70
CA GLU A 376 -14.90 -12.53 -11.41
C GLU A 376 -15.42 -11.56 -10.34
N PRO A 377 -16.11 -12.04 -9.27
CA PRO A 377 -16.51 -11.18 -8.18
C PRO A 377 -15.28 -10.77 -7.35
N LEU A 378 -15.06 -9.48 -7.13
CA LEU A 378 -13.87 -8.97 -6.47
C LEU A 378 -14.04 -8.80 -4.95
N LEU A 379 -15.26 -8.54 -4.46
CA LEU A 379 -15.53 -8.39 -3.02
C LEU A 379 -15.84 -9.76 -2.41
N ASN A 380 -14.91 -10.27 -1.63
CA ASN A 380 -15.06 -11.53 -0.91
C ASN A 380 -15.42 -11.29 0.56
N CYS A 381 -16.24 -12.16 1.17
CA CYS A 381 -16.45 -12.12 2.61
C CYS A 381 -15.17 -12.56 3.33
N VAL A 382 -14.50 -11.61 3.98
CA VAL A 382 -13.21 -11.82 4.66
C VAL A 382 -13.34 -11.89 6.18
N MET A 383 -14.46 -11.38 6.72
CA MET A 383 -14.80 -11.44 8.15
C MET A 383 -16.30 -11.66 8.32
N GLN A 384 -16.68 -12.50 9.27
CA GLN A 384 -18.07 -12.78 9.62
C GLN A 384 -18.25 -12.82 11.14
N HIS A 385 -19.27 -12.12 11.66
CA HIS A 385 -19.51 -11.99 13.10
C HIS A 385 -18.26 -11.57 13.88
N GLY A 386 -17.53 -10.58 13.36
CA GLY A 386 -16.28 -10.06 13.96
C GLY A 386 -15.11 -11.05 13.94
N ARG A 387 -15.21 -12.16 13.20
CA ARG A 387 -14.15 -13.17 13.09
C ARG A 387 -13.65 -13.30 11.67
N ARG A 388 -12.35 -13.29 11.50
CA ARG A 388 -11.67 -13.41 10.21
C ARG A 388 -11.90 -14.80 9.60
N LEU A 389 -12.32 -14.82 8.35
CA LEU A 389 -12.49 -16.04 7.54
C LEU A 389 -11.17 -16.43 6.85
N PRO A 390 -11.07 -17.66 6.28
CA PRO A 390 -9.90 -18.07 5.50
C PRO A 390 -9.53 -17.10 4.36
N ALA A 391 -10.52 -16.53 3.67
CA ALA A 391 -10.29 -15.52 2.61
C ALA A 391 -9.60 -14.23 3.12
N GLY A 392 -9.70 -13.94 4.42
CA GLY A 392 -9.00 -12.82 5.07
C GLY A 392 -7.66 -13.22 5.70
N ARG A 393 -7.17 -14.45 5.50
CA ARG A 393 -5.93 -14.97 6.09
C ARG A 393 -4.87 -15.24 5.03
N VAL A 394 -4.59 -14.25 4.21
CA VAL A 394 -3.56 -14.34 3.18
C VAL A 394 -2.28 -13.69 3.72
N ASP A 395 -1.18 -14.43 3.73
CA ASP A 395 0.11 -13.88 4.16
C ASP A 395 0.68 -12.90 3.11
N THR A 396 1.73 -12.21 3.47
CA THR A 396 2.33 -11.18 2.62
C THR A 396 2.88 -11.76 1.31
N ALA A 397 3.40 -12.98 1.32
CA ALA A 397 3.90 -13.67 0.13
C ALA A 397 2.75 -14.06 -0.81
N GLY A 398 1.64 -14.55 -0.27
CA GLY A 398 0.43 -14.84 -1.04
C GLY A 398 -0.18 -13.58 -1.65
N ALA A 399 -0.22 -12.47 -0.91
CA ALA A 399 -0.67 -11.19 -1.44
C ALA A 399 0.24 -10.67 -2.57
N ARG A 400 1.57 -10.81 -2.45
CA ARG A 400 2.54 -10.51 -3.51
C ARG A 400 2.28 -11.35 -4.77
N ALA A 401 2.10 -12.66 -4.63
CA ALA A 401 1.83 -13.55 -5.74
C ALA A 401 0.51 -13.22 -6.45
N HIS A 402 -0.53 -12.87 -5.66
CA HIS A 402 -1.80 -12.40 -6.19
C HIS A 402 -1.61 -11.10 -6.98
N ALA A 403 -0.90 -10.11 -6.42
CA ALA A 403 -0.61 -8.84 -7.09
C ALA A 403 0.10 -9.04 -8.43
N ALA A 404 1.13 -9.88 -8.47
CA ALA A 404 1.85 -10.19 -9.70
C ALA A 404 0.92 -10.78 -10.77
N THR A 405 0.04 -11.71 -10.37
CA THR A 405 -0.95 -12.33 -11.27
C THR A 405 -1.96 -11.31 -11.80
N GLN A 406 -2.49 -10.47 -10.92
CA GLN A 406 -3.51 -9.48 -11.28
C GLN A 406 -2.93 -8.36 -12.15
N LEU A 407 -1.72 -7.88 -11.83
CA LEU A 407 -1.03 -6.87 -12.64
C LEU A 407 -0.69 -7.39 -14.03
N ALA A 408 -0.29 -8.65 -14.16
CA ALA A 408 -0.02 -9.27 -15.46
C ALA A 408 -1.27 -9.34 -16.36
N ARG A 409 -2.46 -9.43 -15.75
CA ARG A 409 -3.75 -9.44 -16.46
C ARG A 409 -4.28 -8.05 -16.83
N LEU A 410 -3.67 -6.96 -16.36
CA LEU A 410 -4.07 -5.63 -16.80
C LEU A 410 -3.64 -5.38 -18.25
N PRO A 411 -4.42 -4.63 -19.04
CA PRO A 411 -3.98 -4.11 -20.34
C PRO A 411 -2.62 -3.42 -20.24
N ALA A 412 -1.77 -3.62 -21.24
CA ALA A 412 -0.42 -3.04 -21.23
C ALA A 412 -0.43 -1.51 -21.08
N ALA A 413 -1.40 -0.82 -21.70
CA ALA A 413 -1.55 0.62 -21.58
C ALA A 413 -1.77 1.08 -20.14
N LEU A 414 -2.52 0.34 -19.33
CA LEU A 414 -2.77 0.70 -17.92
C LEU A 414 -1.51 0.51 -17.05
N ARG A 415 -0.63 -0.40 -17.44
CA ARG A 415 0.66 -0.63 -16.74
C ARG A 415 1.73 0.41 -17.10
N ALA A 416 1.52 1.17 -18.19
CA ALA A 416 2.45 2.22 -18.58
C ALA A 416 2.54 3.34 -17.52
N LEU A 417 3.67 4.05 -17.50
CA LEU A 417 3.86 5.22 -16.62
C LEU A 417 3.05 6.41 -17.10
N GLU A 418 2.83 6.50 -18.41
CA GLU A 418 2.03 7.55 -19.01
C GLU A 418 0.53 7.37 -18.72
N PRO A 419 -0.23 8.48 -18.70
CA PRO A 419 -1.67 8.40 -18.59
C PRO A 419 -2.28 7.56 -19.72
N ALA A 420 -3.12 6.59 -19.36
CA ALA A 420 -3.87 5.77 -20.30
C ALA A 420 -5.34 6.22 -20.37
N GLU A 421 -6.04 5.77 -21.41
CA GLU A 421 -7.49 5.86 -21.43
C GLU A 421 -8.08 5.19 -20.20
N PRO A 422 -9.11 5.79 -19.57
CA PRO A 422 -9.72 5.23 -18.36
C PRO A 422 -10.21 3.80 -18.57
N TYR A 423 -9.91 2.94 -17.61
CA TYR A 423 -10.44 1.58 -17.61
C TYR A 423 -11.98 1.60 -17.52
N PRO A 424 -12.68 0.78 -18.31
CA PRO A 424 -14.14 0.78 -18.33
C PRO A 424 -14.72 0.25 -17.02
N VAL A 425 -15.40 1.10 -16.25
CA VAL A 425 -16.18 0.73 -15.07
C VAL A 425 -17.64 1.09 -15.31
N ALA A 426 -18.49 0.08 -15.44
CA ALA A 426 -19.92 0.25 -15.65
C ALA A 426 -20.67 0.13 -14.31
N ILE A 427 -21.88 0.68 -14.28
CA ILE A 427 -22.84 0.48 -13.18
C ILE A 427 -23.98 -0.36 -13.72
N SER A 428 -24.40 -1.42 -12.99
CA SER A 428 -25.49 -2.28 -13.41
C SER A 428 -26.82 -1.53 -13.55
N PRO A 429 -27.74 -1.97 -14.42
CA PRO A 429 -29.06 -1.33 -14.55
C PRO A 429 -29.86 -1.31 -13.23
N ALA A 430 -29.78 -2.37 -12.41
CA ALA A 430 -30.46 -2.42 -11.13
C ALA A 430 -29.90 -1.40 -10.13
N LEU A 431 -28.56 -1.26 -10.07
CA LEU A 431 -27.92 -0.26 -9.22
C LEU A 431 -28.15 1.16 -9.70
N GLN A 432 -28.23 1.39 -11.04
CA GLN A 432 -28.63 2.68 -11.61
C GLN A 432 -30.07 3.04 -11.23
N ALA A 433 -31.01 2.09 -11.31
CA ALA A 433 -32.40 2.28 -10.91
C ALA A 433 -32.53 2.62 -9.41
N ALA A 434 -31.79 1.90 -8.54
CA ALA A 434 -31.75 2.20 -7.12
C ALA A 434 -31.23 3.62 -6.83
N ARG A 435 -30.17 4.05 -7.53
CA ARG A 435 -29.67 5.41 -7.44
C ARG A 435 -30.68 6.46 -7.87
N GLN A 436 -31.36 6.22 -9.00
CA GLN A 436 -32.41 7.12 -9.51
C GLN A 436 -33.58 7.22 -8.52
N ALA A 437 -34.02 6.10 -7.95
CA ALA A 437 -35.06 6.09 -6.93
C ALA A 437 -34.68 6.91 -5.69
N LEU A 438 -33.41 6.80 -5.24
CA LEU A 438 -32.90 7.58 -4.12
C LEU A 438 -32.88 9.09 -4.42
N VAL A 439 -32.49 9.50 -5.62
CA VAL A 439 -32.53 10.89 -6.06
C VAL A 439 -33.97 11.40 -6.13
N ALA A 440 -34.88 10.65 -6.72
CA ALA A 440 -36.31 11.02 -6.84
C ALA A 440 -37.01 11.17 -5.48
N ALA A 441 -36.57 10.42 -4.45
CA ALA A 441 -37.08 10.59 -3.07
C ALA A 441 -36.64 11.90 -2.42
N HIS A 442 -35.73 12.67 -3.04
CA HIS A 442 -35.19 13.94 -2.53
C HIS A 442 -35.31 15.08 -3.57
N PRO A 443 -36.53 15.48 -3.97
CA PRO A 443 -36.78 16.33 -5.14
C PRO A 443 -36.18 17.75 -5.07
N LYS A 444 -35.71 18.23 -3.90
CA LYS A 444 -35.02 19.52 -3.77
C LYS A 444 -33.59 19.55 -4.37
N LEU A 445 -33.08 18.44 -4.88
CA LEU A 445 -31.73 18.28 -5.42
C LEU A 445 -31.68 18.35 -6.96
N GLU A 446 -32.83 18.52 -7.63
CA GLU A 446 -32.91 18.59 -9.11
C GLU A 446 -32.68 20.00 -9.69
N THR A 447 -32.32 20.99 -8.87
CA THR A 447 -31.98 22.33 -9.40
C THR A 447 -30.48 22.42 -9.64
N PRO A 448 -30.03 22.76 -10.86
CA PRO A 448 -28.62 22.78 -11.25
C PRO A 448 -27.80 23.85 -10.52
#